data_ef7b30c3fc3f446823d6022d288bf2bb
#
_entry.id   ef7b30c3fc3f446823d6022d288bf2bb
#
_cell.length_a   1.000
_cell.length_b   1.000
_cell.length_c   1.000
_cell.angle_alpha   90.00
_cell.angle_beta   90.00
_cell.angle_gamma   90.00
#
_symmetry.space_group_name_H-M   'P 1'
#
loop_
_entity.id
_entity.type
_entity.pdbx_description
1 polymer ?
#
loop_
_entity_poly.entity_id
_entity_poly.type
_entity_poly.pdbx_seq_one_letter_code
_entity_poly.pdbx_strand_id
1 'polypeptide(L)'
;MNWKGWNDVMSKKQALTEFHRGSILAAAERLFAEKGTEKTTMDDIAREAEYSKATLYVYFQSKEEIINAILLSGMVLLKKKIHEAIESHSDWYQAYDAVCRSIVRFYDENPTAYDAATGTMPLVQEAEE
;
A
#
# COMPACT_ATOMS: atom_id res chain seq x y z
N MET A 1 26.50 1.46 -28.52
CA MET A 1 25.06 1.41 -28.25
C MET A 1 24.79 1.72 -26.78
N ASN A 2 24.11 2.82 -26.54
CA ASN A 2 24.00 3.37 -25.18
C ASN A 2 22.76 2.76 -24.46
N TRP A 3 22.93 1.56 -23.93
CA TRP A 3 21.85 0.88 -23.18
C TRP A 3 21.44 1.63 -21.90
N LYS A 4 22.31 2.48 -21.35
CA LYS A 4 21.97 3.36 -20.22
C LYS A 4 20.85 4.35 -20.58
N GLY A 5 20.85 4.85 -21.82
CA GLY A 5 19.77 5.71 -22.31
C GLY A 5 18.41 5.02 -22.35
N TRP A 6 18.41 3.75 -22.68
CA TRP A 6 17.18 2.94 -22.67
C TRP A 6 16.64 2.74 -21.25
N ASN A 7 17.51 2.41 -20.31
CA ASN A 7 17.13 2.27 -18.91
C ASN A 7 16.64 3.59 -18.32
N ASP A 8 17.29 4.72 -18.65
CA ASP A 8 16.89 6.04 -18.18
C ASP A 8 15.51 6.44 -18.70
N VAL A 9 15.22 6.18 -19.98
CA VAL A 9 13.91 6.48 -20.59
C VAL A 9 12.81 5.61 -19.98
N MET A 10 13.05 4.31 -19.81
CA MET A 10 12.09 3.41 -19.14
C MET A 10 11.92 3.78 -17.67
N SER A 11 13.01 4.14 -16.98
CA SER A 11 12.97 4.59 -15.58
C SER A 11 12.13 5.85 -15.42
N LYS A 12 12.24 6.83 -16.31
CA LYS A 12 11.41 8.05 -16.26
C LYS A 12 9.94 7.75 -16.46
N LYS A 13 9.61 6.89 -17.42
CA LYS A 13 8.24 6.48 -17.70
C LYS A 13 7.65 5.70 -16.53
N GLN A 14 8.42 4.78 -15.96
CA GLN A 14 8.03 4.03 -14.78
C GLN A 14 7.85 4.96 -13.58
N ALA A 15 8.77 5.90 -13.36
CA ALA A 15 8.68 6.87 -12.27
C ALA A 15 7.42 7.72 -12.37
N LEU A 16 7.03 8.15 -13.58
CA LEU A 16 5.80 8.91 -13.79
C LEU A 16 4.55 8.08 -13.52
N THR A 17 4.53 6.85 -13.98
CA THR A 17 3.44 5.89 -13.70
C THR A 17 3.31 5.64 -12.21
N GLU A 18 4.42 5.41 -11.52
CA GLU A 18 4.47 5.21 -10.06
C GLU A 18 3.97 6.47 -9.31
N PHE A 19 4.32 7.65 -9.78
CA PHE A 19 3.86 8.91 -9.21
C PHE A 19 2.34 9.01 -9.28
N HIS A 20 1.73 8.74 -10.43
CA HIS A 20 0.28 8.80 -10.61
C HIS A 20 -0.43 7.72 -9.78
N ARG A 21 0.09 6.50 -9.80
CA ARG A 21 -0.44 5.43 -8.96
C ARG A 21 -0.38 5.79 -7.48
N GLY A 22 0.76 6.32 -7.03
CA GLY A 22 0.95 6.76 -5.64
C GLY A 22 -0.01 7.87 -5.23
N SER A 23 -0.27 8.83 -6.11
CA SER A 23 -1.23 9.92 -5.87
C SER A 23 -2.65 9.38 -5.69
N ILE A 24 -3.04 8.42 -6.53
CA ILE A 24 -4.35 7.77 -6.46
C ILE A 24 -4.48 6.97 -5.16
N LEU A 25 -3.46 6.18 -4.81
CA LEU A 25 -3.46 5.38 -3.59
C LEU A 25 -3.53 6.25 -2.34
N ALA A 26 -2.79 7.36 -2.30
CA ALA A 26 -2.84 8.31 -1.19
C ALA A 26 -4.22 8.93 -1.02
N ALA A 27 -4.87 9.32 -2.11
CA ALA A 27 -6.23 9.84 -2.10
C ALA A 27 -7.24 8.80 -1.59
N ALA A 28 -7.10 7.55 -2.07
CA ALA A 28 -7.94 6.45 -1.63
C ALA A 28 -7.77 6.17 -0.13
N GLU A 29 -6.54 6.15 0.37
CA GLU A 29 -6.26 5.95 1.80
C GLU A 29 -6.89 7.03 2.66
N ARG A 30 -6.84 8.30 2.24
CA ARG A 30 -7.50 9.39 2.98
C ARG A 30 -9.01 9.18 3.06
N LEU A 31 -9.64 8.82 1.94
CA LEU A 31 -11.08 8.58 1.91
C LEU A 31 -11.48 7.34 2.69
N PHE A 32 -10.71 6.28 2.60
CA PHE A 32 -10.97 5.04 3.35
C PHE A 32 -10.87 5.27 4.86
N ALA A 33 -9.89 6.07 5.31
CA ALA A 33 -9.76 6.43 6.71
C ALA A 33 -10.91 7.33 7.19
N GLU A 34 -11.40 8.21 6.30
CA GLU A 34 -12.45 9.17 6.63
C GLU A 34 -13.84 8.53 6.67
N LYS A 35 -14.20 7.73 5.68
CA LYS A 35 -15.58 7.21 5.54
C LYS A 35 -15.67 5.70 5.27
N GLY A 36 -14.56 4.99 5.29
CA GLY A 36 -14.52 3.54 5.08
C GLY A 36 -14.49 3.14 3.61
N THR A 37 -14.07 1.90 3.37
CA THR A 37 -13.94 1.37 2.01
C THR A 37 -15.28 1.18 1.31
N GLU A 38 -16.32 0.78 2.04
CA GLU A 38 -17.64 0.52 1.45
C GLU A 38 -18.32 1.77 0.94
N LYS A 39 -18.17 2.89 1.66
CA LYS A 39 -18.81 4.16 1.32
C LYS A 39 -18.01 5.00 0.33
N THR A 40 -16.80 4.60 0.01
CA THR A 40 -15.93 5.30 -0.96
C THR A 40 -16.14 4.71 -2.35
N THR A 41 -16.43 5.57 -3.32
CA THR A 41 -16.62 5.18 -4.72
C THR A 41 -15.39 5.53 -5.55
N MET A 42 -15.29 4.94 -6.74
CA MET A 42 -14.24 5.29 -7.71
C MET A 42 -14.33 6.77 -8.09
N ASP A 43 -15.54 7.32 -8.21
CA ASP A 43 -15.75 8.74 -8.49
C ASP A 43 -15.18 9.63 -7.37
N ASP A 44 -15.38 9.24 -6.12
CA ASP A 44 -14.84 9.94 -4.96
C ASP A 44 -13.31 9.97 -5.01
N ILE A 45 -12.69 8.82 -5.32
CA ILE A 45 -11.24 8.70 -5.40
C ILE A 45 -10.67 9.57 -6.53
N ALA A 46 -11.30 9.55 -7.70
CA ALA A 46 -10.88 10.38 -8.83
C ALA A 46 -10.93 11.86 -8.47
N ARG A 47 -11.99 12.30 -7.82
CA ARG A 47 -12.17 13.69 -7.39
C ARG A 47 -11.12 14.09 -6.36
N GLU A 48 -10.89 13.24 -5.34
CA GLU A 48 -9.90 13.50 -4.30
C GLU A 48 -8.47 13.54 -4.85
N ALA A 49 -8.17 12.69 -5.82
CA ALA A 49 -6.86 12.64 -6.48
C ALA A 49 -6.68 13.71 -7.56
N GLU A 50 -7.75 14.44 -7.89
CA GLU A 50 -7.78 15.44 -8.97
C GLU A 50 -7.48 14.85 -10.35
N TYR A 51 -7.95 13.62 -10.57
CA TYR A 51 -7.91 12.96 -11.87
C TYR A 51 -9.32 12.82 -12.45
N SER A 52 -9.40 12.74 -13.79
CA SER A 52 -10.65 12.35 -14.44
C SER A 52 -10.93 10.88 -14.14
N LYS A 53 -12.20 10.51 -14.19
CA LYS A 53 -12.63 9.13 -14.02
C LYS A 53 -11.95 8.20 -15.05
N ALA A 54 -11.86 8.65 -16.30
CA ALA A 54 -11.19 7.91 -17.37
C ALA A 54 -9.72 7.65 -17.06
N THR A 55 -9.02 8.66 -16.54
CA THR A 55 -7.60 8.53 -16.15
C THR A 55 -7.44 7.56 -14.97
N LEU A 56 -8.33 7.63 -13.98
CA LEU A 56 -8.30 6.68 -12.87
C LEU A 56 -8.41 5.25 -13.36
N TYR A 57 -9.33 4.95 -14.28
CA TYR A 57 -9.53 3.61 -14.82
C TYR A 57 -8.37 3.12 -15.69
N VAL A 58 -7.50 4.00 -16.17
CA VAL A 58 -6.24 3.60 -16.81
C VAL A 58 -5.31 2.89 -15.82
N TYR A 59 -5.30 3.34 -14.57
CA TYR A 59 -4.39 2.81 -13.53
C TYR A 59 -5.02 1.69 -12.70
N PHE A 60 -6.29 1.79 -12.39
CA PHE A 60 -7.00 0.83 -11.53
C PHE A 60 -8.39 0.54 -12.11
N GLN A 61 -8.69 -0.74 -12.32
CA GLN A 61 -9.96 -1.17 -12.91
C GLN A 61 -11.11 -1.16 -11.90
N SER A 62 -10.80 -1.27 -10.61
CA SER A 62 -11.80 -1.37 -9.56
C SER A 62 -11.27 -0.85 -8.23
N LYS A 63 -12.16 -0.62 -7.30
CA LYS A 63 -11.82 -0.27 -5.92
C LYS A 63 -11.04 -1.40 -5.24
N GLU A 64 -11.36 -2.64 -5.54
CA GLU A 64 -10.68 -3.82 -5.02
C GLU A 64 -9.21 -3.84 -5.46
N GLU A 65 -8.91 -3.45 -6.70
CA GLU A 65 -7.51 -3.32 -7.15
C GLU A 65 -6.75 -2.27 -6.37
N ILE A 66 -7.41 -1.14 -6.04
CA ILE A 66 -6.82 -0.08 -5.22
C ILE A 66 -6.53 -0.60 -3.81
N ILE A 67 -7.48 -1.29 -3.20
CA ILE A 67 -7.32 -1.88 -1.86
C ILE A 67 -6.16 -2.88 -1.87
N ASN A 68 -6.10 -3.75 -2.86
CA ASN A 68 -5.01 -4.72 -3.00
C ASN A 68 -3.65 -4.05 -3.20
N ALA A 69 -3.60 -2.96 -3.95
CA ALA A 69 -2.37 -2.20 -4.16
C ALA A 69 -1.90 -1.53 -2.86
N ILE A 70 -2.82 -0.98 -2.07
CA ILE A 70 -2.52 -0.41 -0.76
C ILE A 70 -1.97 -1.50 0.18
N LEU A 71 -2.62 -2.64 0.23
CA LEU A 71 -2.18 -3.78 1.05
C LEU A 71 -0.78 -4.24 0.64
N LEU A 72 -0.54 -4.42 -0.66
CA LEU A 72 0.76 -4.87 -1.17
C LEU A 72 1.86 -3.86 -0.86
N SER A 73 1.62 -2.58 -1.06
CA SER A 73 2.57 -1.51 -0.71
C SER A 73 2.87 -1.50 0.79
N GLY A 74 1.86 -1.71 1.60
CA GLY A 74 2.00 -1.81 3.05
C GLY A 74 2.87 -3.00 3.45
N MET A 75 2.66 -4.15 2.83
CA MET A 75 3.43 -5.37 3.11
C MET A 75 4.90 -5.23 2.72
N VAL A 76 5.18 -4.56 1.59
CA VAL A 76 6.55 -4.28 1.17
C VAL A 76 7.25 -3.35 2.18
N LEU A 77 6.56 -2.32 2.64
CA LEU A 77 7.09 -1.41 3.66
C LEU A 77 7.32 -2.12 4.99
N LEU A 78 6.39 -2.96 5.42
CA LEU A 78 6.52 -3.74 6.65
C LEU A 78 7.71 -4.70 6.59
N LYS A 79 7.88 -5.39 5.45
CA LYS A 79 9.03 -6.27 5.23
C LYS A 79 10.35 -5.51 5.38
N LYS A 80 10.43 -4.31 4.80
CA LYS A 80 11.61 -3.45 4.93
C LYS A 80 11.90 -3.08 6.37
N LYS A 81 10.86 -2.67 7.12
CA LYS A 81 10.98 -2.30 8.54
C LYS A 81 11.42 -3.47 9.41
N ILE A 82 10.88 -4.67 9.15
CA ILE A 82 11.28 -5.90 9.85
C ILE A 82 12.75 -6.20 9.58
N HIS A 83 13.18 -6.10 8.34
CA HIS A 83 14.55 -6.36 7.92
C HIS A 83 15.53 -5.37 8.60
N GLU A 84 15.20 -4.09 8.62
CA GLU A 84 15.97 -3.06 9.31
C GLU A 84 16.06 -3.33 10.82
N ALA A 85 14.97 -3.76 11.44
CA ALA A 85 14.95 -4.09 12.86
C ALA A 85 15.88 -5.29 13.18
N ILE A 86 15.90 -6.30 12.31
CA ILE A 86 16.78 -7.47 12.48
C ILE A 86 18.25 -7.06 12.30
N GLU A 87 18.56 -6.28 11.27
CA GLU A 87 19.95 -5.87 10.99
C GLU A 87 20.52 -4.88 12.01
N SER A 88 19.66 -4.09 12.64
CA SER A 88 20.07 -3.06 13.61
C SER A 88 20.47 -3.63 14.98
N HIS A 89 20.20 -4.92 15.24
CA HIS A 89 20.43 -5.53 16.54
C HIS A 89 21.20 -6.83 16.37
N SER A 90 22.30 -6.98 17.12
CA SER A 90 23.13 -8.20 17.13
C SER A 90 22.61 -9.28 18.08
N ASP A 91 21.88 -8.88 19.13
CA ASP A 91 21.25 -9.79 20.07
C ASP A 91 19.85 -10.19 19.55
N TRP A 92 19.59 -11.49 19.54
CA TRP A 92 18.34 -12.03 18.99
C TRP A 92 17.11 -11.56 19.76
N TYR A 93 17.20 -11.37 21.06
CA TYR A 93 16.08 -10.91 21.88
C TYR A 93 15.72 -9.46 21.55
N GLN A 94 16.73 -8.60 21.43
CA GLN A 94 16.54 -7.20 21.05
C GLN A 94 15.99 -7.10 19.63
N ALA A 95 16.47 -7.93 18.72
CA ALA A 95 15.96 -7.99 17.35
C ALA A 95 14.49 -8.43 17.33
N TYR A 96 14.14 -9.44 18.08
CA TYR A 96 12.76 -9.93 18.21
C TYR A 96 11.84 -8.83 18.75
N ASP A 97 12.24 -8.18 19.85
CA ASP A 97 11.46 -7.07 20.44
C ASP A 97 11.27 -5.92 19.44
N ALA A 98 12.34 -5.56 18.72
CA ALA A 98 12.29 -4.50 17.70
C ALA A 98 11.35 -4.87 16.54
N VAL A 99 11.35 -6.11 16.10
CA VAL A 99 10.43 -6.61 15.06
C VAL A 99 8.98 -6.50 15.54
N CYS A 100 8.68 -6.96 16.74
CA CYS A 100 7.33 -6.87 17.31
C CYS A 100 6.84 -5.42 17.42
N ARG A 101 7.69 -4.51 17.88
CA ARG A 101 7.38 -3.08 17.96
C ARG A 101 7.16 -2.46 16.58
N SER A 102 7.95 -2.85 15.59
CA SER A 102 7.80 -2.38 14.21
C SER A 102 6.46 -2.80 13.61
N ILE A 103 6.01 -4.02 13.86
CA ILE A 103 4.72 -4.53 13.39
C ILE A 103 3.58 -3.75 14.01
N VAL A 104 3.59 -3.56 15.33
CA VAL A 104 2.55 -2.81 16.04
C VAL A 104 2.49 -1.37 15.53
N ARG A 105 3.64 -0.71 15.44
CA ARG A 105 3.72 0.67 14.95
C ARG A 105 3.22 0.78 13.51
N PHE A 106 3.59 -0.18 12.66
CA PHE A 106 3.14 -0.19 11.27
C PHE A 106 1.62 -0.21 11.17
N TYR A 107 0.94 -1.06 11.92
CA TYR A 107 -0.51 -1.14 11.89
C TYR A 107 -1.19 0.08 12.53
N ASP A 108 -0.58 0.70 13.53
CA ASP A 108 -1.06 1.96 14.08
C ASP A 108 -0.99 3.11 13.06
N GLU A 109 0.09 3.15 12.28
CA GLU A 109 0.33 4.19 11.27
C GLU A 109 -0.41 3.92 9.95
N ASN A 110 -0.82 2.69 9.70
CA ASN A 110 -1.44 2.26 8.44
C ASN A 110 -2.74 1.46 8.70
N PRO A 111 -3.78 2.09 9.26
CA PRO A 111 -5.02 1.38 9.58
C PRO A 111 -5.72 0.79 8.36
N THR A 112 -5.64 1.44 7.19
CA THR A 112 -6.23 0.92 5.95
C THR A 112 -5.56 -0.40 5.52
N ALA A 113 -4.25 -0.51 5.67
CA ALA A 113 -3.52 -1.76 5.37
C ALA A 113 -3.95 -2.88 6.33
N TYR A 114 -4.16 -2.56 7.60
CA TYR A 114 -4.66 -3.51 8.59
C TYR A 114 -6.08 -3.99 8.24
N ASP A 115 -6.98 -3.06 7.97
CA ASP A 115 -8.37 -3.37 7.60
C ASP A 115 -8.43 -4.21 6.31
N ALA A 116 -7.61 -3.87 5.32
CA ALA A 116 -7.51 -4.63 4.08
C ALA A 116 -7.00 -6.05 4.32
N ALA A 117 -5.98 -6.21 5.17
CA ALA A 117 -5.43 -7.53 5.51
C ALA A 117 -6.45 -8.41 6.23
N THR A 118 -7.18 -7.84 7.18
CA THR A 118 -8.20 -8.58 7.95
C THR A 118 -9.45 -8.86 7.13
N GLY A 119 -9.85 -7.94 6.24
CA GLY A 119 -11.01 -8.11 5.36
C GLY A 119 -10.80 -9.08 4.21
N THR A 120 -9.54 -9.30 3.79
CA THR A 120 -9.21 -10.22 2.69
C THR A 120 -8.96 -11.66 3.14
N MET A 121 -9.03 -11.94 4.44
CA MET A 121 -8.87 -13.29 4.99
C MET A 121 -10.17 -13.81 5.64
N PRO A 122 -11.25 -14.03 4.87
CA PRO A 122 -12.47 -14.59 5.42
C PRO A 122 -12.28 -16.02 5.98
N LEU A 123 -11.26 -16.73 5.50
CA LEU A 123 -10.94 -18.10 5.93
C LEU A 123 -10.50 -18.20 7.39
N VAL A 124 -9.99 -17.11 7.98
CA VAL A 124 -9.58 -17.11 9.38
C VAL A 124 -10.80 -16.97 10.31
N GLN A 125 -11.81 -16.25 9.88
CA GLN A 125 -13.06 -16.11 10.63
C GLN A 125 -13.90 -17.40 10.61
N GLU A 126 -13.88 -18.14 9.51
CA GLU A 126 -14.59 -19.43 9.39
C GLU A 126 -13.90 -20.55 10.19
N ALA A 127 -12.62 -20.42 10.49
CA ALA A 127 -11.89 -21.43 11.26
C ALA A 127 -12.08 -21.30 12.79
N GLU A 128 -12.64 -20.18 13.25
CA GLU A 128 -12.93 -19.95 14.68
C GLU A 128 -14.40 -20.29 15.05
N GLU A 129 -15.23 -20.59 14.09
CA GLU A 129 -16.59 -21.09 14.30
C GLU A 129 -16.64 -22.63 14.23
#